data_92b1b5c829719a768d78e17ced36d09e
#
_entry.id   92b1b5c829719a768d78e17ced36d09e
#
_cell.length_a   1.000
_cell.length_b   1.000
_cell.length_c   1.000
_cell.angle_alpha   90.00
_cell.angle_beta   90.00
_cell.angle_gamma   90.00
#
_symmetry.space_group_name_H-M   'P 1'
#
loop_
_entity.id
_entity.type
_entity.pdbx_description
1 polymer ?
#
loop_
_entity_poly.entity_id
_entity_poly.type
_entity_poly.pdbx_seq_one_letter_code
_entity_poly.pdbx_strand_id
1 'polypeptide(L)'
;GGTETTSGDFKIHKFTGPGTFTVSSIGNLDKNNTVSYVVVGGGGGGMSMVQNNSQGGGGGGAGGYRENKSPVDTYTASPVEGSTDVIVTATAFPITIGAGGPGSGTKPTASNSGSASTFGTITSAGGGGVNGGNSGAGIAGGSGGGGSANCGAGGAGNTPPVSPAQGNSGGVGYNAAGNPSGSHYGAGGGGGATSTGFDGHGSGAPANSGKGGLGATSSITASPVVYAEGGGGANYCMPSSPPGLSQGSGGNAGYGPYPNGPNMQGQGGTVNTGGGGGGGSNANSGGPTANGGAGGSGIVIIRYKFQ
;
A
#
# COMPACT_ATOMS: atom_id res chain seq x y z
N GLY A 1 25.69 -0.63 6.29
CA GLY A 1 24.91 -1.49 5.37
C GLY A 1 23.88 -0.71 4.60
N GLY A 2 23.25 -1.35 3.59
CA GLY A 2 22.37 -0.67 2.65
C GLY A 2 23.12 0.30 1.72
N THR A 3 22.36 1.11 0.96
CA THR A 3 22.93 2.22 0.18
C THR A 3 23.11 3.43 1.09
N GLU A 4 24.34 3.92 1.23
CA GLU A 4 24.69 5.07 2.07
C GLU A 4 24.74 6.34 1.23
N THR A 5 24.13 7.42 1.74
CA THR A 5 24.21 8.78 1.20
C THR A 5 24.40 9.78 2.34
N THR A 6 24.83 11.01 2.02
CA THR A 6 25.04 12.08 2.99
C THR A 6 24.21 13.30 2.63
N SER A 7 23.63 13.96 3.62
CA SER A 7 22.90 15.22 3.47
C SER A 7 23.24 16.16 4.64
N GLY A 8 24.10 17.15 4.40
CA GLY A 8 24.67 17.97 5.46
C GLY A 8 25.41 17.09 6.48
N ASP A 9 25.14 17.32 7.77
CA ASP A 9 25.72 16.57 8.89
C ASP A 9 25.09 15.18 9.11
N PHE A 10 24.24 14.70 8.19
CA PHE A 10 23.49 13.46 8.36
C PHE A 10 23.90 12.40 7.36
N LYS A 11 24.04 11.16 7.83
CA LYS A 11 24.14 9.95 7.02
C LYS A 11 22.77 9.28 6.90
N ILE A 12 22.49 8.74 5.72
CA ILE A 12 21.22 8.07 5.38
C ILE A 12 21.56 6.70 4.81
N HIS A 13 21.06 5.65 5.46
CA HIS A 13 21.17 4.28 5.00
C HIS A 13 19.80 3.83 4.47
N LYS A 14 19.75 3.42 3.21
CA LYS A 14 18.53 2.92 2.54
C LYS A 14 18.67 1.43 2.24
N PHE A 15 17.78 0.62 2.80
CA PHE A 15 17.70 -0.82 2.60
C PHE A 15 16.49 -1.16 1.73
N THR A 16 16.73 -1.74 0.57
CA THR A 16 15.72 -2.24 -0.38
C THR A 16 15.71 -3.78 -0.46
N GLY A 17 16.51 -4.43 0.37
CA GLY A 17 16.61 -5.86 0.58
C GLY A 17 17.12 -6.15 2.01
N PRO A 18 17.08 -7.42 2.46
CA PRO A 18 17.61 -7.80 3.76
C PRO A 18 19.06 -7.39 3.94
N GLY A 19 19.44 -7.02 5.15
CA GLY A 19 20.80 -6.57 5.44
C GLY A 19 21.03 -6.35 6.92
N THR A 20 22.11 -5.64 7.24
CA THR A 20 22.49 -5.31 8.61
C THR A 20 22.90 -3.85 8.69
N PHE A 21 22.34 -3.11 9.64
CA PHE A 21 22.83 -1.80 10.05
C PHE A 21 23.80 -1.99 11.21
N THR A 22 25.10 -1.80 10.95
CA THR A 22 26.13 -1.98 11.98
C THR A 22 26.57 -0.63 12.53
N VAL A 23 26.42 -0.45 13.83
CA VAL A 23 26.91 0.72 14.57
C VAL A 23 28.27 0.33 15.17
N SER A 24 29.35 0.99 14.69
CA SER A 24 30.72 0.72 15.18
C SER A 24 31.07 1.54 16.43
N SER A 25 30.48 2.70 16.60
CA SER A 25 30.63 3.57 17.77
C SER A 25 29.36 4.39 17.99
N ILE A 26 29.11 4.73 19.24
CA ILE A 26 28.00 5.63 19.64
C ILE A 26 28.54 7.05 19.81
N GLY A 27 27.64 8.04 19.70
CA GLY A 27 27.97 9.44 19.93
C GLY A 27 28.35 9.75 21.40
N ASN A 28 29.02 10.86 21.62
CA ASN A 28 29.50 11.29 22.93
C ASN A 28 28.49 12.15 23.72
N LEU A 29 27.38 12.57 23.08
CA LEU A 29 26.44 13.53 23.65
C LEU A 29 25.11 12.85 23.96
N ASP A 30 24.44 13.36 24.99
CA ASP A 30 23.07 12.98 25.32
C ASP A 30 22.16 13.09 24.07
N LYS A 31 21.45 12.01 23.75
CA LYS A 31 20.56 11.84 22.60
C LYS A 31 21.22 11.60 21.22
N ASN A 32 22.54 11.61 21.08
CA ASN A 32 23.21 11.23 19.82
C ASN A 32 23.11 9.74 19.49
N ASN A 33 22.57 8.94 20.39
CA ASN A 33 22.35 7.50 20.18
C ASN A 33 20.97 7.20 19.58
N THR A 34 20.11 8.21 19.37
CA THR A 34 18.82 8.04 18.70
C THR A 34 18.98 8.23 17.21
N VAL A 35 18.36 7.35 16.44
CA VAL A 35 18.31 7.46 14.99
C VAL A 35 16.89 7.77 14.53
N SER A 36 16.78 8.55 13.46
CA SER A 36 15.53 8.69 12.71
C SER A 36 15.34 7.47 11.82
N TYR A 37 14.11 7.01 11.64
CA TYR A 37 13.82 5.89 10.78
C TYR A 37 12.47 6.02 10.06
N VAL A 38 12.39 5.36 8.91
CA VAL A 38 11.16 4.98 8.21
C VAL A 38 11.22 3.49 7.95
N VAL A 39 10.21 2.75 8.40
CA VAL A 39 10.06 1.31 8.16
C VAL A 39 8.71 1.09 7.49
N VAL A 40 8.74 0.54 6.27
CA VAL A 40 7.52 0.30 5.48
C VAL A 40 7.45 -1.17 5.10
N GLY A 41 6.34 -1.84 5.41
CA GLY A 41 6.06 -3.21 4.98
C GLY A 41 5.83 -3.30 3.47
N GLY A 42 5.83 -4.51 2.91
CA GLY A 42 5.39 -4.72 1.52
C GLY A 42 3.88 -4.52 1.37
N GLY A 43 3.43 -3.92 0.26
CA GLY A 43 2.01 -3.75 -0.04
C GLY A 43 1.32 -5.07 -0.42
N GLY A 44 0.02 -5.17 -0.25
CA GLY A 44 -0.79 -6.29 -0.71
C GLY A 44 -1.06 -6.24 -2.22
N GLY A 45 -1.32 -7.38 -2.84
CA GLY A 45 -1.73 -7.45 -4.25
C GLY A 45 -3.20 -7.07 -4.46
N GLY A 46 -3.52 -6.55 -5.64
CA GLY A 46 -4.90 -6.34 -6.09
C GLY A 46 -5.53 -7.63 -6.63
N MET A 47 -6.85 -7.69 -6.62
CA MET A 47 -7.61 -8.84 -7.09
C MET A 47 -7.92 -8.77 -8.60
N SER A 48 -7.85 -9.90 -9.30
CA SER A 48 -8.35 -10.04 -10.69
C SER A 48 -9.86 -10.30 -10.69
N MET A 49 -10.48 -10.15 -11.86
CA MET A 49 -11.89 -10.49 -12.06
C MET A 49 -12.12 -11.76 -12.85
N VAL A 50 -13.28 -12.39 -12.59
CA VAL A 50 -13.73 -13.61 -13.28
C VAL A 50 -14.28 -13.29 -14.64
N GLN A 51 -14.00 -14.20 -15.60
CA GLN A 51 -14.84 -14.33 -16.80
C GLN A 51 -16.31 -14.61 -16.38
N ASN A 52 -17.24 -13.95 -17.03
CA ASN A 52 -18.70 -14.14 -16.94
C ASN A 52 -19.45 -13.46 -15.76
N ASN A 53 -18.74 -12.78 -14.85
CA ASN A 53 -19.42 -11.94 -13.85
C ASN A 53 -18.87 -10.51 -13.93
N SER A 54 -19.70 -9.62 -14.35
CA SER A 54 -19.49 -8.19 -14.62
C SER A 54 -19.09 -7.40 -13.37
N GLN A 55 -17.90 -7.61 -12.80
CA GLN A 55 -17.49 -7.05 -11.50
C GLN A 55 -16.05 -6.50 -11.51
N GLY A 56 -15.71 -5.60 -10.59
CA GLY A 56 -14.38 -5.04 -10.41
C GLY A 56 -13.62 -5.69 -9.24
N GLY A 57 -12.31 -5.92 -9.40
CA GLY A 57 -11.43 -6.42 -8.35
C GLY A 57 -11.01 -5.32 -7.37
N GLY A 58 -10.98 -5.63 -6.07
CA GLY A 58 -10.52 -4.72 -5.03
C GLY A 58 -9.03 -4.40 -5.13
N GLY A 59 -8.64 -3.20 -4.72
CA GLY A 59 -7.23 -2.80 -4.62
C GLY A 59 -6.53 -3.39 -3.40
N GLY A 60 -5.24 -3.70 -3.49
CA GLY A 60 -4.41 -4.13 -2.37
C GLY A 60 -4.17 -2.99 -1.37
N GLY A 61 -4.12 -3.30 -0.08
CA GLY A 61 -3.75 -2.36 0.98
C GLY A 61 -2.24 -2.06 0.94
N ALA A 62 -1.86 -0.87 1.38
CA ALA A 62 -0.46 -0.53 1.56
C ALA A 62 0.20 -1.33 2.69
N GLY A 63 1.50 -1.51 2.64
CA GLY A 63 2.29 -1.95 3.78
C GLY A 63 2.16 -0.97 4.94
N GLY A 64 2.27 -1.46 6.18
CA GLY A 64 2.30 -0.61 7.36
C GLY A 64 3.43 0.41 7.26
N TYR A 65 3.21 1.60 7.78
CA TYR A 65 4.17 2.69 7.81
C TYR A 65 4.52 3.05 9.26
N ARG A 66 5.80 3.07 9.58
CA ARG A 66 6.33 3.50 10.88
C ARG A 66 7.45 4.49 10.66
N GLU A 67 7.35 5.65 11.28
CA GLU A 67 8.37 6.70 11.25
C GLU A 67 8.57 7.28 12.63
N ASN A 68 9.81 7.60 12.96
CA ASN A 68 10.14 8.47 14.08
C ASN A 68 11.36 9.31 13.73
N LYS A 69 11.31 10.57 14.08
CA LYS A 69 12.40 11.52 13.87
C LYS A 69 13.17 11.78 15.17
N SER A 70 14.47 11.55 15.14
CA SER A 70 15.36 11.91 16.24
C SER A 70 15.25 13.41 16.58
N PRO A 71 15.28 13.80 17.85
CA PRO A 71 15.20 15.21 18.26
C PRO A 71 16.27 16.13 17.67
N VAL A 72 17.39 15.56 17.21
CA VAL A 72 18.50 16.33 16.59
C VAL A 72 18.38 16.43 15.06
N ASP A 73 17.40 15.76 14.47
CA ASP A 73 17.20 15.74 13.01
C ASP A 73 16.27 16.88 12.55
N THR A 74 16.47 17.36 11.32
CA THR A 74 15.82 18.56 10.80
C THR A 74 14.94 18.31 9.56
N TYR A 75 14.83 17.06 9.08
CA TYR A 75 13.97 16.77 7.94
C TYR A 75 12.48 16.93 8.29
N THR A 76 11.63 17.07 7.28
CA THR A 76 10.17 17.10 7.45
C THR A 76 9.64 15.68 7.53
N ALA A 77 9.19 15.27 8.73
CA ALA A 77 8.53 13.98 8.95
C ALA A 77 7.09 13.99 8.41
N SER A 78 6.51 12.81 8.26
CA SER A 78 5.12 12.66 7.86
C SER A 78 4.14 13.05 8.99
N PRO A 79 2.86 13.32 8.67
CA PRO A 79 1.84 13.64 9.68
C PRO A 79 1.49 12.46 10.59
N VAL A 80 1.95 11.25 10.30
CA VAL A 80 1.77 10.03 11.12
C VAL A 80 3.06 9.61 11.81
N GLU A 81 4.00 10.55 11.98
CA GLU A 81 5.20 10.34 12.80
C GLU A 81 4.82 9.87 14.21
N GLY A 82 5.52 8.84 14.68
CA GLY A 82 5.39 8.32 16.04
C GLY A 82 6.35 8.97 17.02
N SER A 83 6.40 8.41 18.23
CA SER A 83 7.30 8.84 19.30
C SER A 83 8.15 7.69 19.85
N THR A 84 8.27 6.58 19.11
CA THR A 84 9.07 5.42 19.55
C THR A 84 10.51 5.59 19.11
N ASP A 85 11.36 6.05 19.99
CA ASP A 85 12.80 6.18 19.73
C ASP A 85 13.46 4.80 19.55
N VAL A 86 14.38 4.71 18.60
CA VAL A 86 15.34 3.61 18.50
C VAL A 86 16.69 4.14 19.00
N ILE A 87 17.05 3.68 20.20
CA ILE A 87 18.37 3.97 20.79
C ILE A 87 19.33 2.90 20.26
N VAL A 88 20.35 3.33 19.54
CA VAL A 88 21.36 2.40 19.00
C VAL A 88 22.49 2.22 20.00
N THR A 89 23.05 1.01 20.01
CA THR A 89 24.27 0.64 20.73
C THR A 89 25.32 0.21 19.71
N ALA A 90 26.60 0.11 20.13
CA ALA A 90 27.68 -0.34 19.25
C ALA A 90 27.53 -1.83 18.92
N THR A 91 26.55 -2.18 18.09
CA THR A 91 26.19 -3.55 17.72
C THR A 91 25.56 -3.56 16.33
N ALA A 92 25.23 -4.76 15.87
CA ALA A 92 24.60 -5.01 14.59
C ALA A 92 23.06 -5.13 14.74
N PHE A 93 22.32 -4.39 13.93
CA PHE A 93 20.85 -4.43 13.86
C PHE A 93 20.43 -5.14 12.56
N PRO A 94 19.80 -6.31 12.63
CA PRO A 94 19.30 -6.98 11.44
C PRO A 94 18.14 -6.20 10.83
N ILE A 95 18.13 -6.13 9.50
CA ILE A 95 17.09 -5.49 8.69
C ILE A 95 16.41 -6.57 7.85
N THR A 96 15.09 -6.63 7.89
CA THR A 96 14.30 -7.39 6.91
C THR A 96 13.44 -6.45 6.09
N ILE A 97 13.27 -6.75 4.81
CA ILE A 97 12.41 -5.99 3.90
C ILE A 97 11.28 -6.88 3.41
N GLY A 98 10.06 -6.44 3.65
CA GLY A 98 8.87 -7.15 3.23
C GLY A 98 8.70 -7.15 1.71
N ALA A 99 8.46 -8.31 1.13
CA ALA A 99 8.07 -8.42 -0.27
C ALA A 99 6.63 -7.93 -0.46
N GLY A 100 6.34 -7.35 -1.62
CA GLY A 100 4.97 -7.09 -2.04
C GLY A 100 4.20 -8.39 -2.29
N GLY A 101 2.92 -8.42 -1.96
CA GLY A 101 2.04 -9.55 -2.23
C GLY A 101 1.77 -9.68 -3.73
N PRO A 102 1.85 -10.89 -4.31
CA PRO A 102 1.42 -11.10 -5.69
C PRO A 102 -0.03 -10.68 -5.91
N GLY A 103 -0.31 -10.00 -7.03
CA GLY A 103 -1.66 -9.81 -7.51
C GLY A 103 -2.28 -11.14 -7.92
N SER A 104 -3.62 -11.23 -7.92
CA SER A 104 -4.27 -12.46 -8.38
C SER A 104 -4.16 -12.62 -9.90
N GLY A 105 -4.04 -13.87 -10.34
CA GLY A 105 -4.01 -14.25 -11.76
C GLY A 105 -5.39 -14.28 -12.41
N THR A 106 -5.51 -15.04 -13.50
CA THR A 106 -6.65 -15.06 -14.44
C THR A 106 -7.97 -15.66 -13.92
N LYS A 107 -8.07 -16.01 -12.64
CA LYS A 107 -9.31 -16.52 -12.01
C LYS A 107 -9.59 -15.71 -10.73
N PRO A 108 -10.82 -15.72 -10.19
CA PRO A 108 -11.13 -15.01 -8.96
C PRO A 108 -10.45 -15.68 -7.75
N THR A 109 -9.14 -15.84 -7.86
CA THR A 109 -8.33 -16.31 -6.76
C THR A 109 -8.03 -15.11 -5.85
N ALA A 110 -7.86 -15.39 -4.58
CA ALA A 110 -7.39 -14.38 -3.65
C ALA A 110 -6.05 -13.79 -4.15
N SER A 111 -5.86 -12.50 -3.98
CA SER A 111 -4.52 -11.91 -4.02
C SER A 111 -3.84 -12.11 -2.67
N ASN A 112 -2.53 -11.98 -2.64
CA ASN A 112 -1.78 -12.23 -1.42
C ASN A 112 -1.46 -10.92 -0.68
N SER A 113 -1.41 -11.00 0.65
CA SER A 113 -0.88 -9.92 1.48
C SER A 113 0.62 -9.77 1.27
N GLY A 114 1.13 -8.58 1.50
CA GLY A 114 2.56 -8.31 1.58
C GLY A 114 3.17 -8.89 2.85
N SER A 115 4.49 -8.80 2.96
CA SER A 115 5.26 -9.25 4.13
C SER A 115 5.73 -8.06 4.98
N ALA A 116 6.06 -8.32 6.25
CA ALA A 116 6.54 -7.30 7.16
C ALA A 116 8.00 -6.89 6.88
N SER A 117 8.31 -5.61 7.18
CA SER A 117 9.68 -5.10 7.29
C SER A 117 10.05 -4.85 8.76
N THR A 118 11.33 -5.04 9.11
CA THR A 118 11.79 -4.85 10.50
C THR A 118 13.08 -4.06 10.58
N PHE A 119 13.21 -3.25 11.63
CA PHE A 119 14.44 -2.61 12.08
C PHE A 119 14.48 -2.63 13.62
N GLY A 120 15.40 -3.39 14.20
CA GLY A 120 15.45 -3.58 15.65
C GLY A 120 14.13 -4.13 16.20
N THR A 121 13.50 -3.40 17.10
CA THR A 121 12.18 -3.74 17.67
C THR A 121 11.00 -3.23 16.85
N ILE A 122 11.26 -2.41 15.83
CA ILE A 122 10.22 -1.82 14.98
C ILE A 122 9.82 -2.81 13.91
N THR A 123 8.53 -3.14 13.86
CA THR A 123 7.93 -3.97 12.81
C THR A 123 6.82 -3.21 12.13
N SER A 124 6.87 -3.14 10.81
CA SER A 124 5.78 -2.66 9.95
C SER A 124 5.16 -3.83 9.21
N ALA A 125 3.89 -4.10 9.45
CA ALA A 125 3.19 -5.24 8.87
C ALA A 125 3.05 -5.13 7.35
N GLY A 126 2.89 -6.26 6.66
CA GLY A 126 2.50 -6.25 5.26
C GLY A 126 1.09 -5.74 5.04
N GLY A 127 0.83 -5.17 3.89
CA GLY A 127 -0.51 -4.74 3.46
C GLY A 127 -1.43 -5.91 3.13
N GLY A 128 -2.72 -5.77 3.38
CA GLY A 128 -3.71 -6.78 3.09
C GLY A 128 -3.97 -6.95 1.59
N GLY A 129 -4.05 -8.19 1.11
CA GLY A 129 -4.58 -8.52 -0.20
C GLY A 129 -6.12 -8.52 -0.22
N VAL A 130 -6.73 -9.22 -1.16
CA VAL A 130 -8.19 -9.35 -1.32
C VAL A 130 -8.56 -10.81 -1.45
N ASN A 131 -9.55 -11.27 -0.70
CA ASN A 131 -10.07 -12.64 -0.80
C ASN A 131 -10.70 -12.89 -2.17
N GLY A 132 -10.61 -14.15 -2.63
CA GLY A 132 -11.23 -14.56 -3.89
C GLY A 132 -12.76 -14.59 -3.85
N GLY A 133 -13.37 -14.58 -5.01
CA GLY A 133 -14.82 -14.68 -5.18
C GLY A 133 -15.49 -13.33 -5.48
N ASN A 134 -16.80 -13.41 -5.83
CA ASN A 134 -17.54 -12.26 -6.34
C ASN A 134 -17.78 -11.14 -5.29
N SER A 135 -17.82 -11.50 -4.01
CA SER A 135 -17.95 -10.58 -2.88
C SER A 135 -16.71 -10.66 -1.99
N GLY A 136 -15.52 -10.86 -2.59
CA GLY A 136 -14.29 -11.02 -1.85
C GLY A 136 -14.02 -9.82 -0.96
N ALA A 137 -13.92 -10.06 0.34
CA ALA A 137 -13.55 -9.06 1.32
C ALA A 137 -12.06 -8.76 1.25
N GLY A 138 -11.68 -7.52 1.50
CA GLY A 138 -10.29 -7.15 1.75
C GLY A 138 -9.71 -7.89 2.95
N ILE A 139 -8.45 -8.28 2.88
CA ILE A 139 -7.72 -8.92 3.97
C ILE A 139 -7.14 -7.81 4.86
N ALA A 140 -7.14 -8.08 6.18
CA ALA A 140 -6.54 -7.15 7.14
C ALA A 140 -5.01 -7.13 7.00
N GLY A 141 -4.39 -5.99 7.33
CA GLY A 141 -2.93 -5.83 7.26
C GLY A 141 -2.45 -4.53 7.87
N GLY A 142 -1.22 -4.13 7.59
CA GLY A 142 -0.71 -2.79 7.94
C GLY A 142 -1.70 -1.73 7.50
N SER A 143 -2.06 -1.75 6.20
CA SER A 143 -3.33 -1.20 5.70
C SER A 143 -4.16 -2.33 5.09
N GLY A 144 -5.48 -2.25 5.17
CA GLY A 144 -6.38 -3.29 4.70
C GLY A 144 -6.61 -3.25 3.20
N GLY A 145 -6.83 -4.40 2.55
CA GLY A 145 -7.26 -4.48 1.16
C GLY A 145 -8.67 -3.94 0.93
N GLY A 146 -8.97 -3.46 -0.25
CA GLY A 146 -10.32 -3.05 -0.67
C GLY A 146 -11.23 -4.24 -0.95
N GLY A 147 -12.53 -4.09 -0.72
CA GLY A 147 -13.53 -5.09 -1.07
C GLY A 147 -13.77 -5.17 -2.57
N SER A 148 -13.95 -6.37 -3.12
CA SER A 148 -14.37 -6.54 -4.51
C SER A 148 -15.78 -5.97 -4.71
N ALA A 149 -16.10 -5.59 -5.94
CA ALA A 149 -17.45 -5.20 -6.32
C ALA A 149 -18.46 -6.27 -5.85
N ASN A 150 -19.73 -5.93 -5.72
CA ASN A 150 -20.75 -6.79 -5.11
C ASN A 150 -20.67 -6.87 -3.57
N CYS A 151 -20.52 -5.71 -2.94
CA CYS A 151 -20.55 -5.55 -1.49
C CYS A 151 -19.43 -6.26 -0.71
N GLY A 152 -18.27 -6.50 -1.33
CA GLY A 152 -17.11 -6.98 -0.58
C GLY A 152 -16.71 -5.96 0.51
N ALA A 153 -16.58 -6.40 1.75
CA ALA A 153 -16.13 -5.54 2.85
C ALA A 153 -14.66 -5.14 2.66
N GLY A 154 -14.31 -3.93 3.07
CA GLY A 154 -12.90 -3.51 3.19
C GLY A 154 -12.18 -4.24 4.33
N GLY A 155 -10.92 -4.58 4.15
CA GLY A 155 -10.08 -5.17 5.19
C GLY A 155 -9.70 -4.15 6.25
N ALA A 156 -9.53 -4.60 7.50
CA ALA A 156 -9.08 -3.76 8.60
C ALA A 156 -7.61 -3.34 8.39
N GLY A 157 -7.32 -2.08 8.65
CA GLY A 157 -5.95 -1.56 8.77
C GLY A 157 -5.41 -1.71 10.18
N ASN A 158 -4.18 -1.26 10.41
CA ASN A 158 -3.48 -1.30 11.69
C ASN A 158 -3.52 -2.69 12.35
N THR A 159 -3.24 -3.72 11.57
CA THR A 159 -3.24 -5.12 12.01
C THR A 159 -1.85 -5.75 11.81
N PRO A 160 -1.17 -6.20 12.89
CA PRO A 160 -1.57 -6.05 14.30
C PRO A 160 -1.60 -4.58 14.74
N PRO A 161 -2.38 -4.23 15.79
CA PRO A 161 -2.54 -2.86 16.24
C PRO A 161 -1.25 -2.31 16.86
N VAL A 162 -0.90 -1.09 16.47
CA VAL A 162 0.23 -0.32 17.02
C VAL A 162 -0.19 1.15 17.20
N SER A 163 0.58 1.90 17.97
CA SER A 163 0.37 3.34 18.16
C SER A 163 1.66 4.11 17.81
N PRO A 164 1.56 5.19 16.99
CA PRO A 164 0.39 5.53 16.16
C PRO A 164 0.04 4.41 15.17
N ALA A 165 -1.18 4.46 14.62
CA ALA A 165 -1.64 3.45 13.67
C ALA A 165 -0.71 3.39 12.44
N GLN A 166 -0.34 2.16 12.02
CA GLN A 166 0.57 1.94 10.89
C GLN A 166 -0.13 1.98 9.52
N GLY A 167 -1.46 2.16 9.49
CA GLY A 167 -2.26 2.25 8.27
C GLY A 167 -3.75 2.15 8.55
N ASN A 168 -4.55 2.27 7.49
CA ASN A 168 -6.00 2.40 7.57
C ASN A 168 -6.72 1.27 6.81
N SER A 169 -8.03 1.15 7.04
CA SER A 169 -8.88 0.15 6.38
C SER A 169 -9.04 0.40 4.88
N GLY A 170 -9.29 -0.65 4.12
CA GLY A 170 -9.73 -0.54 2.74
C GLY A 170 -11.18 -0.09 2.61
N GLY A 171 -11.55 0.40 1.43
CA GLY A 171 -12.92 0.76 1.06
C GLY A 171 -13.80 -0.46 0.77
N VAL A 172 -15.11 -0.29 0.87
CA VAL A 172 -16.13 -1.30 0.60
C VAL A 172 -16.43 -1.35 -0.91
N GLY A 173 -16.71 -2.52 -1.46
CA GLY A 173 -17.23 -2.67 -2.81
C GLY A 173 -18.72 -2.31 -2.92
N TYR A 174 -19.15 -1.86 -4.08
CA TYR A 174 -20.53 -1.47 -4.37
C TYR A 174 -21.24 -2.48 -5.28
N ASN A 175 -22.51 -2.74 -5.01
CA ASN A 175 -23.41 -3.54 -5.85
C ASN A 175 -24.67 -2.72 -6.22
N ALA A 176 -24.96 -2.67 -7.50
CA ALA A 176 -26.17 -2.02 -8.01
C ALA A 176 -27.41 -2.94 -8.03
N ALA A 177 -27.54 -3.90 -7.12
CA ALA A 177 -28.72 -4.77 -7.03
C ALA A 177 -30.01 -3.94 -6.91
N GLY A 178 -30.87 -4.00 -7.93
CA GLY A 178 -32.11 -3.23 -8.00
C GLY A 178 -32.09 -2.02 -8.93
N ASN A 179 -30.99 -1.72 -9.61
CA ASN A 179 -30.96 -0.68 -10.65
C ASN A 179 -31.36 -1.26 -12.03
N PRO A 180 -32.52 -0.89 -12.60
CA PRO A 180 -32.98 -1.40 -13.90
C PRO A 180 -32.12 -0.95 -15.09
N SER A 181 -31.17 -0.04 -14.91
CA SER A 181 -30.35 0.54 -15.97
C SER A 181 -29.05 -0.23 -16.26
N GLY A 182 -28.88 -1.43 -15.74
CA GLY A 182 -27.70 -2.27 -16.00
C GLY A 182 -26.65 -2.25 -14.88
N SER A 183 -25.89 -3.31 -14.85
CA SER A 183 -24.96 -3.71 -13.82
C SER A 183 -23.74 -2.78 -13.74
N HIS A 184 -23.77 -1.80 -12.86
CA HIS A 184 -22.61 -0.95 -12.57
C HIS A 184 -22.03 -1.37 -11.21
N TYR A 185 -20.83 -1.94 -11.23
CA TYR A 185 -20.17 -2.47 -10.04
C TYR A 185 -18.82 -1.79 -9.85
N GLY A 186 -18.60 -1.17 -8.70
CA GLY A 186 -17.33 -0.57 -8.32
C GLY A 186 -16.69 -1.30 -7.14
N ALA A 187 -15.41 -1.59 -7.21
CA ALA A 187 -14.64 -2.17 -6.12
C ALA A 187 -14.04 -1.07 -5.23
N GLY A 188 -13.83 -1.37 -3.96
CA GLY A 188 -13.15 -0.50 -3.01
C GLY A 188 -11.64 -0.43 -3.27
N GLY A 189 -11.03 0.71 -2.99
CA GLY A 189 -9.58 0.89 -2.97
C GLY A 189 -8.97 0.33 -1.69
N GLY A 190 -7.71 -0.08 -1.72
CA GLY A 190 -6.94 -0.46 -0.54
C GLY A 190 -6.69 0.73 0.38
N GLY A 191 -6.54 0.49 1.68
CA GLY A 191 -6.17 1.51 2.66
C GLY A 191 -4.73 2.00 2.45
N GLY A 192 -4.45 3.22 2.85
CA GLY A 192 -3.12 3.83 2.84
C GLY A 192 -2.63 4.19 4.25
N ALA A 193 -1.44 4.76 4.35
CA ALA A 193 -0.85 5.15 5.64
C ALA A 193 -1.66 6.25 6.35
N THR A 194 -2.21 7.22 5.60
CA THR A 194 -2.84 8.42 6.19
C THR A 194 -4.36 8.46 6.01
N SER A 195 -4.95 7.66 5.14
CA SER A 195 -6.40 7.57 4.98
C SER A 195 -6.89 6.18 4.63
N THR A 196 -8.18 5.93 4.89
CA THR A 196 -8.89 4.76 4.38
C THR A 196 -8.90 4.74 2.85
N GLY A 197 -9.02 3.54 2.27
CA GLY A 197 -9.38 3.41 0.86
C GLY A 197 -10.80 3.94 0.62
N PHE A 198 -11.05 4.45 -0.58
CA PHE A 198 -12.38 4.96 -0.96
C PHE A 198 -13.27 3.80 -1.39
N ASP A 199 -14.56 3.91 -1.05
CA ASP A 199 -15.57 2.93 -1.44
C ASP A 199 -15.77 2.91 -2.96
N GLY A 200 -16.15 1.74 -3.48
CA GLY A 200 -16.66 1.60 -4.84
C GLY A 200 -18.03 2.23 -4.96
N HIS A 201 -18.40 2.71 -6.14
CA HIS A 201 -19.71 3.29 -6.42
C HIS A 201 -20.27 2.81 -7.78
N GLY A 202 -21.58 3.02 -7.98
CA GLY A 202 -22.29 2.77 -9.23
C GLY A 202 -22.19 3.91 -10.25
N SER A 203 -23.11 3.96 -11.21
CA SER A 203 -23.21 5.04 -12.21
C SER A 203 -23.41 6.41 -11.53
N GLY A 204 -22.78 7.45 -12.06
CA GLY A 204 -22.74 8.77 -11.41
C GLY A 204 -21.78 8.88 -10.23
N ALA A 205 -20.83 7.95 -10.15
CA ALA A 205 -19.85 7.86 -9.09
C ALA A 205 -19.04 9.15 -8.90
N PRO A 206 -18.75 9.53 -7.65
CA PRO A 206 -17.83 10.63 -7.38
C PRO A 206 -16.44 10.33 -7.94
N ALA A 207 -15.69 11.38 -8.24
CA ALA A 207 -14.35 11.30 -8.85
C ALA A 207 -13.34 10.46 -8.02
N ASN A 208 -13.65 10.15 -6.77
CA ASN A 208 -12.81 9.37 -5.86
C ASN A 208 -13.22 7.89 -5.73
N SER A 209 -14.23 7.44 -6.48
CA SER A 209 -14.73 6.05 -6.38
C SER A 209 -13.61 5.03 -6.54
N GLY A 210 -13.47 4.14 -5.56
CA GLY A 210 -12.47 3.08 -5.57
C GLY A 210 -11.00 3.52 -5.51
N LYS A 211 -10.70 4.80 -5.25
CA LYS A 211 -9.31 5.25 -5.13
C LYS A 211 -8.62 4.59 -3.94
N GLY A 212 -7.32 4.37 -4.07
CA GLY A 212 -6.47 3.97 -2.95
C GLY A 212 -6.41 5.05 -1.87
N GLY A 213 -6.27 4.63 -0.61
CA GLY A 213 -6.02 5.51 0.52
C GLY A 213 -4.65 6.17 0.40
N LEU A 214 -4.54 7.40 0.89
CA LEU A 214 -3.34 8.24 0.76
C LEU A 214 -2.14 7.67 1.53
N GLY A 215 -0.97 7.83 0.96
CA GLY A 215 0.31 7.50 1.57
C GLY A 215 0.82 8.58 2.54
N ALA A 216 1.92 8.30 3.18
CA ALA A 216 2.65 9.22 4.05
C ALA A 216 3.84 9.82 3.30
N THR A 217 3.95 11.14 3.31
CA THR A 217 5.09 11.84 2.69
C THR A 217 6.15 12.13 3.75
N SER A 218 7.38 11.66 3.54
CA SER A 218 8.52 11.94 4.39
C SER A 218 9.70 12.44 3.57
N SER A 219 10.47 13.38 4.15
CA SER A 219 11.71 13.90 3.57
C SER A 219 12.97 13.27 4.20
N ILE A 220 12.85 12.11 4.83
CA ILE A 220 13.99 11.42 5.49
C ILE A 220 15.17 11.20 4.54
N THR A 221 14.92 11.03 3.24
CA THR A 221 15.95 10.89 2.19
C THR A 221 16.46 12.22 1.62
N ALA A 222 16.24 13.32 2.33
CA ALA A 222 16.53 14.71 1.91
C ALA A 222 15.65 15.23 0.76
N SER A 223 14.68 14.47 0.32
CA SER A 223 13.65 14.87 -0.65
C SER A 223 12.31 14.24 -0.28
N PRO A 224 11.17 14.91 -0.51
CA PRO A 224 9.86 14.36 -0.19
C PRO A 224 9.55 13.13 -1.07
N VAL A 225 9.21 12.02 -0.41
CA VAL A 225 8.79 10.76 -1.05
C VAL A 225 7.51 10.27 -0.40
N VAL A 226 6.56 9.82 -1.22
CA VAL A 226 5.30 9.21 -0.76
C VAL A 226 5.52 7.72 -0.56
N TYR A 227 5.18 7.21 0.62
CA TYR A 227 5.22 5.80 1.00
C TYR A 227 3.84 5.29 1.39
N ALA A 228 3.65 3.98 1.26
CA ALA A 228 2.49 3.25 1.77
C ALA A 228 1.14 3.83 1.32
N GLU A 229 0.94 3.95 0.01
CA GLU A 229 -0.34 4.31 -0.59
C GLU A 229 -1.11 3.05 -1.04
N GLY A 230 -2.42 3.04 -0.84
CA GLY A 230 -3.29 1.95 -1.25
C GLY A 230 -3.44 1.82 -2.77
N GLY A 231 -3.68 0.62 -3.25
CA GLY A 231 -4.02 0.38 -4.66
C GLY A 231 -5.47 0.75 -4.98
N GLY A 232 -5.74 1.15 -6.22
CA GLY A 232 -7.10 1.46 -6.68
C GLY A 232 -7.96 0.22 -6.88
N GLY A 233 -9.26 0.30 -6.60
CA GLY A 233 -10.28 -0.69 -6.92
C GLY A 233 -10.83 -0.50 -8.34
N ALA A 234 -11.07 -1.60 -9.04
CA ALA A 234 -11.51 -1.57 -10.43
C ALA A 234 -13.03 -1.36 -10.57
N ASN A 235 -13.44 -0.69 -11.62
CA ASN A 235 -14.84 -0.47 -11.97
C ASN A 235 -15.21 -1.27 -13.23
N TYR A 236 -16.47 -1.74 -13.30
CA TYR A 236 -17.03 -2.42 -14.47
C TYR A 236 -18.10 -1.57 -15.14
N CYS A 237 -18.09 -1.56 -16.48
CA CYS A 237 -19.13 -0.92 -17.33
C CYS A 237 -19.43 0.57 -17.06
N MET A 238 -18.42 1.37 -16.74
CA MET A 238 -18.64 2.81 -16.54
C MET A 238 -17.85 3.65 -17.56
N PRO A 239 -18.43 4.00 -18.72
CA PRO A 239 -17.73 4.82 -19.70
C PRO A 239 -17.39 6.24 -19.21
N SER A 240 -18.02 6.69 -18.14
CA SER A 240 -17.85 8.05 -17.59
C SER A 240 -17.24 8.10 -16.19
N SER A 241 -16.91 6.96 -15.56
CA SER A 241 -16.28 6.95 -14.24
C SER A 241 -14.81 6.57 -14.36
N PRO A 242 -13.89 7.40 -13.89
CA PRO A 242 -12.48 7.05 -13.90
C PRO A 242 -12.23 5.80 -13.03
N PRO A 243 -11.25 4.96 -13.38
CA PRO A 243 -10.82 3.86 -12.52
C PRO A 243 -10.35 4.40 -11.17
N GLY A 244 -10.33 3.55 -10.16
CA GLY A 244 -9.66 3.87 -8.90
C GLY A 244 -8.19 4.18 -9.17
N LEU A 245 -7.83 5.44 -9.09
CA LEU A 245 -6.46 5.91 -9.24
C LEU A 245 -5.76 5.87 -7.88
N SER A 246 -4.48 5.60 -7.89
CA SER A 246 -3.58 5.98 -6.80
C SER A 246 -3.00 7.37 -7.11
N GLN A 247 -2.47 8.04 -6.10
CA GLN A 247 -1.91 9.38 -6.27
C GLN A 247 -0.37 9.43 -6.16
N GLY A 248 0.27 8.27 -6.05
CA GLY A 248 1.72 8.23 -5.87
C GLY A 248 2.29 6.82 -5.93
N SER A 249 2.43 6.15 -4.79
CA SER A 249 3.11 4.86 -4.69
C SER A 249 2.22 3.63 -4.88
N GLY A 250 0.90 3.77 -4.83
CA GLY A 250 -0.05 2.70 -5.09
C GLY A 250 -0.20 2.40 -6.59
N GLY A 251 -0.66 1.20 -6.93
CA GLY A 251 -1.00 0.81 -8.30
C GLY A 251 -2.40 1.27 -8.72
N ASN A 252 -2.53 1.79 -9.94
CA ASN A 252 -3.83 2.14 -10.49
C ASN A 252 -4.64 0.88 -10.82
N ALA A 253 -5.96 0.96 -10.67
CA ALA A 253 -6.86 -0.07 -11.13
C ALA A 253 -6.85 -0.20 -12.66
N GLY A 254 -7.17 -1.41 -13.14
CA GLY A 254 -7.46 -1.64 -14.53
C GLY A 254 -8.73 -0.91 -14.96
N TYR A 255 -8.72 -0.32 -16.14
CA TYR A 255 -9.84 0.37 -16.77
C TYR A 255 -10.15 -0.25 -18.12
N GLY A 256 -11.41 -0.59 -18.34
CA GLY A 256 -11.89 -1.02 -19.63
C GLY A 256 -13.17 -0.30 -19.98
N PRO A 257 -13.22 0.62 -21.01
CA PRO A 257 -14.48 1.06 -21.54
C PRO A 257 -15.18 -0.12 -22.24
N TYR A 258 -16.48 -0.29 -21.98
CA TYR A 258 -17.32 -1.23 -22.72
C TYR A 258 -17.37 -0.83 -24.22
N PRO A 259 -17.20 -1.74 -25.19
CA PRO A 259 -16.99 -3.17 -25.07
C PRO A 259 -15.52 -3.66 -25.20
N ASN A 260 -14.51 -2.84 -25.43
CA ASN A 260 -13.14 -3.29 -25.74
C ASN A 260 -12.03 -2.32 -25.30
N GLY A 261 -11.93 -1.97 -24.02
CA GLY A 261 -10.87 -1.09 -23.53
C GLY A 261 -9.50 -1.76 -23.42
N PRO A 262 -8.41 -1.02 -23.70
CA PRO A 262 -7.06 -1.60 -23.81
C PRO A 262 -6.33 -1.88 -22.48
N ASN A 263 -6.82 -1.42 -21.34
CA ASN A 263 -6.11 -1.52 -20.04
C ASN A 263 -6.98 -2.10 -18.92
N MET A 264 -7.24 -3.41 -18.98
CA MET A 264 -8.03 -4.09 -17.95
C MET A 264 -7.22 -4.58 -16.77
N GLN A 265 -5.88 -4.59 -16.86
CA GLN A 265 -5.00 -5.08 -15.80
C GLN A 265 -4.75 -4.01 -14.74
N GLY A 266 -4.78 -4.40 -13.48
CA GLY A 266 -4.32 -3.58 -12.38
C GLY A 266 -2.80 -3.37 -12.47
N GLN A 267 -2.36 -2.15 -12.19
CA GLN A 267 -0.94 -1.83 -12.13
C GLN A 267 -0.34 -2.25 -10.79
N GLY A 268 0.95 -2.58 -10.79
CA GLY A 268 1.69 -2.85 -9.55
C GLY A 268 1.89 -1.57 -8.73
N GLY A 269 1.93 -1.75 -7.40
CA GLY A 269 2.44 -0.73 -6.49
C GLY A 269 3.93 -0.49 -6.74
N THR A 270 4.39 0.74 -6.49
CA THR A 270 5.79 1.12 -6.68
C THR A 270 6.69 0.34 -5.73
N VAL A 271 7.74 -0.26 -6.26
CA VAL A 271 8.75 -0.98 -5.48
C VAL A 271 9.46 -0.06 -4.48
N ASN A 272 9.84 -0.60 -3.34
CA ASN A 272 10.53 0.13 -2.27
C ASN A 272 9.74 1.31 -1.69
N THR A 273 8.40 1.21 -1.74
CA THR A 273 7.50 2.20 -1.13
C THR A 273 6.39 1.56 -0.30
N GLY A 274 6.19 0.23 -0.42
CA GLY A 274 5.09 -0.46 0.23
C GLY A 274 3.71 -0.16 -0.38
N GLY A 275 3.65 0.34 -1.62
CA GLY A 275 2.38 0.65 -2.27
C GLY A 275 1.54 -0.59 -2.56
N GLY A 276 0.22 -0.56 -2.39
CA GLY A 276 -0.72 -1.62 -2.74
C GLY A 276 -0.89 -1.78 -4.25
N GLY A 277 -1.19 -2.99 -4.74
CA GLY A 277 -1.46 -3.24 -6.16
C GLY A 277 -2.90 -2.88 -6.56
N GLY A 278 -3.11 -2.41 -7.78
CA GLY A 278 -4.43 -2.08 -8.32
C GLY A 278 -5.25 -3.32 -8.68
N GLY A 279 -6.57 -3.24 -8.56
CA GLY A 279 -7.51 -4.28 -8.99
C GLY A 279 -7.60 -4.40 -10.52
N GLY A 280 -7.88 -5.58 -11.03
CA GLY A 280 -8.16 -5.82 -12.44
C GLY A 280 -9.65 -5.69 -12.79
N SER A 281 -9.96 -5.26 -14.00
CA SER A 281 -11.33 -5.11 -14.52
C SER A 281 -11.56 -6.00 -15.73
N ASN A 282 -12.71 -6.64 -15.87
CA ASN A 282 -13.06 -7.43 -17.05
C ASN A 282 -14.08 -6.70 -17.95
N ALA A 283 -13.88 -6.74 -19.27
CA ALA A 283 -14.73 -6.00 -20.22
C ALA A 283 -15.92 -6.78 -20.76
N ASN A 284 -15.95 -8.11 -20.71
CA ASN A 284 -17.07 -8.95 -21.21
C ASN A 284 -16.84 -10.45 -21.02
N SER A 285 -17.97 -11.23 -21.17
CA SER A 285 -17.93 -12.67 -21.36
C SER A 285 -17.12 -13.00 -22.63
N GLY A 286 -15.91 -13.53 -22.46
CA GLY A 286 -15.03 -13.95 -23.59
C GLY A 286 -13.83 -13.03 -23.87
N GLY A 287 -13.68 -11.88 -23.20
CA GLY A 287 -12.50 -11.02 -23.31
C GLY A 287 -11.29 -11.56 -22.51
N PRO A 288 -10.08 -11.02 -22.75
CA PRO A 288 -8.89 -11.44 -22.00
C PRO A 288 -9.08 -11.13 -20.50
N THR A 289 -8.61 -12.06 -19.68
CA THR A 289 -8.66 -11.93 -18.22
C THR A 289 -7.75 -10.80 -17.75
N ALA A 290 -8.25 -9.97 -16.85
CA ALA A 290 -7.49 -8.88 -16.25
C ALA A 290 -6.90 -9.31 -14.91
N ASN A 291 -5.59 -9.36 -14.82
CA ASN A 291 -4.88 -9.63 -13.58
C ASN A 291 -4.93 -8.43 -12.64
N GLY A 292 -4.96 -8.68 -11.34
CA GLY A 292 -4.65 -7.67 -10.36
C GLY A 292 -3.14 -7.37 -10.33
N GLY A 293 -2.77 -6.14 -9.99
CA GLY A 293 -1.38 -5.71 -9.83
C GLY A 293 -0.75 -6.29 -8.58
N ALA A 294 0.55 -6.58 -8.61
CA ALA A 294 1.30 -6.93 -7.40
C ALA A 294 1.49 -5.71 -6.49
N GLY A 295 1.57 -5.90 -5.19
CA GLY A 295 2.02 -4.87 -4.27
C GLY A 295 3.51 -4.55 -4.46
N GLY A 296 3.93 -3.34 -4.12
CA GLY A 296 5.33 -2.92 -4.09
C GLY A 296 6.05 -3.47 -2.85
N SER A 297 7.35 -3.76 -2.97
CA SER A 297 8.18 -4.12 -1.82
C SER A 297 8.25 -2.97 -0.80
N GLY A 298 8.50 -3.32 0.46
CA GLY A 298 8.80 -2.38 1.54
C GLY A 298 10.18 -1.76 1.43
N ILE A 299 10.52 -0.96 2.46
CA ILE A 299 11.81 -0.28 2.58
C ILE A 299 12.12 0.00 4.06
N VAL A 300 13.40 0.03 4.42
CA VAL A 300 13.87 0.59 5.69
C VAL A 300 14.86 1.70 5.38
N ILE A 301 14.66 2.84 6.02
CA ILE A 301 15.56 4.00 5.93
C ILE A 301 15.96 4.39 7.34
N ILE A 302 17.26 4.60 7.57
CA ILE A 302 17.82 5.03 8.84
C ILE A 302 18.64 6.28 8.58
N ARG A 303 18.41 7.31 9.38
CA ARG A 303 19.14 8.59 9.27
C ARG A 303 19.66 9.01 10.65
N TYR A 304 20.89 9.47 10.69
CA TYR A 304 21.50 9.93 11.94
C TYR A 304 22.54 11.03 11.69
N LYS A 305 22.73 11.88 12.71
CA LYS A 305 23.77 12.90 12.70
C LYS A 305 25.13 12.24 12.99
N PHE A 306 26.15 12.55 12.17
CA PHE A 306 27.49 11.95 12.29
C PHE A 306 28.61 13.01 12.49
N GLN A 307 28.28 14.29 12.41
CA GLN A 307 29.18 15.43 12.66
C GLN A 307 28.60 16.38 13.70
#